data_41927432a0d360983c43f346577bd9f8
#
_entry.id   41927432a0d360983c43f346577bd9f8
#
_cell.length_a   1.000
_cell.length_b   1.000
_cell.length_c   1.000
_cell.angle_alpha   90.00
_cell.angle_beta   90.00
_cell.angle_gamma   90.00
#
_symmetry.space_group_name_H-M   'P 1'
#
loop_
_entity.id
_entity.type
_entity.pdbx_description
1 polymer ?
#
loop_
_entity_poly.entity_id
_entity_poly.type
_entity_poly.pdbx_seq_one_letter_code
_entity_poly.pdbx_strand_id
1 'polypeptide(L)'
;MDETLEDARAQDRLGREIEVLILVKTTPNPSATYEDTVCVAGLALAPGPLRWVRLYPVPFRHLHKSTRFTKYAVIRTRVAAPRTDPRAESLRVADASRITVVRQVDRWRERCDLILPMEETTACALNAGTRADPNATSLGIVRPHNVTIDIQPSAGWSPSQQRAIDKWRNQDTLPLNGLAHNAAPPLKHPPLDAWYKYACAEPGCPGRHRQGIIDWELTAVQRRAQEDGVDVEQRVRERFYDVMFRPDRQQRFILGNNARASKRGSFSVLSVFWPPAKAVSDSLNVLF
;
A
#
# COMPACT_ATOMS: atom_id res chain seq x y z
N MET A 1 -19.47 26.78 -27.03
CA MET A 1 -18.36 25.77 -27.05
C MET A 1 -17.52 25.82 -25.77
N ASP A 2 -17.88 26.66 -24.79
CA ASP A 2 -17.17 26.83 -23.51
C ASP A 2 -17.80 26.05 -22.33
N GLU A 3 -19.08 25.76 -22.39
CA GLU A 3 -19.85 25.11 -21.31
C GLU A 3 -19.41 23.67 -21.01
N THR A 4 -18.97 22.92 -22.02
CA THR A 4 -18.49 21.54 -21.88
C THR A 4 -17.10 21.43 -21.25
N LEU A 5 -16.27 22.45 -21.41
CA LEU A 5 -14.93 22.49 -20.78
C LEU A 5 -14.98 22.97 -19.32
N GLU A 6 -15.93 23.83 -18.98
CA GLU A 6 -16.15 24.24 -17.59
C GLU A 6 -16.81 23.12 -16.78
N ASP A 7 -17.76 22.38 -17.36
CA ASP A 7 -18.38 21.21 -16.74
C ASP A 7 -17.37 20.07 -16.53
N ALA A 8 -16.49 19.81 -17.48
CA ALA A 8 -15.41 18.85 -17.34
C ALA A 8 -14.41 19.26 -16.25
N ARG A 9 -14.05 20.55 -16.16
CA ARG A 9 -13.20 21.10 -15.10
C ARG A 9 -13.89 21.12 -13.73
N ALA A 10 -15.20 21.34 -13.68
CA ALA A 10 -16.01 21.27 -12.47
C ALA A 10 -16.13 19.83 -11.99
N GLN A 11 -16.32 18.85 -12.88
CA GLN A 11 -16.33 17.43 -12.57
C GLN A 11 -14.96 16.94 -12.11
N ASP A 12 -13.87 17.43 -12.68
CA ASP A 12 -12.49 17.14 -12.21
C ASP A 12 -12.22 17.74 -10.81
N ARG A 13 -12.81 18.87 -10.46
CA ARG A 13 -12.75 19.46 -9.11
C ARG A 13 -13.60 18.70 -8.11
N LEU A 14 -14.78 18.22 -8.51
CA LEU A 14 -15.69 17.44 -7.68
C LEU A 14 -15.24 15.99 -7.50
N GLY A 15 -14.34 15.49 -8.35
CA GLY A 15 -13.84 14.13 -8.35
C GLY A 15 -14.89 13.13 -8.85
N ARG A 16 -14.41 11.95 -9.23
CA ARG A 16 -15.27 10.81 -9.62
C ARG A 16 -15.32 9.78 -8.52
N GLU A 17 -16.44 9.08 -8.40
CA GLU A 17 -16.58 7.95 -7.49
C GLU A 17 -16.00 6.68 -8.12
N ILE A 18 -15.26 5.91 -7.31
CA ILE A 18 -14.70 4.62 -7.71
C ILE A 18 -14.87 3.60 -6.60
N GLU A 19 -14.91 2.31 -6.98
CA GLU A 19 -14.77 1.20 -6.05
C GLU A 19 -13.39 0.58 -6.18
N VAL A 20 -12.74 0.36 -5.03
CA VAL A 20 -11.36 -0.14 -4.96
C VAL A 20 -11.27 -1.32 -4.01
N LEU A 21 -10.78 -2.45 -4.52
CA LEU A 21 -10.32 -3.56 -3.69
C LEU A 21 -8.96 -3.20 -3.09
N ILE A 22 -8.90 -3.08 -1.79
CA ILE A 22 -7.68 -2.68 -1.07
C ILE A 22 -6.72 -3.85 -0.95
N LEU A 23 -5.54 -3.73 -1.52
CA LEU A 23 -4.47 -4.73 -1.45
C LEU A 23 -3.29 -4.26 -0.60
N VAL A 24 -3.11 -2.97 -0.46
CA VAL A 24 -1.96 -2.33 0.17
C VAL A 24 -2.43 -1.24 1.12
N LYS A 25 -1.87 -1.25 2.33
CA LYS A 25 -1.73 -0.10 3.22
C LYS A 25 -0.27 -0.06 3.66
N THR A 26 0.41 1.04 3.40
CA THR A 26 1.81 1.15 3.80
C THR A 26 1.95 1.56 5.27
N THR A 27 3.10 1.28 5.85
CA THR A 27 3.51 1.87 7.13
C THR A 27 3.34 3.38 7.07
N PRO A 28 2.76 4.03 8.11
CA PRO A 28 2.62 5.47 8.17
C PRO A 28 3.99 6.16 8.08
N ASN A 29 4.04 7.19 7.28
CA ASN A 29 5.25 8.01 7.14
C ASN A 29 4.97 9.42 7.65
N PRO A 30 5.78 9.94 8.60
CA PRO A 30 5.66 11.31 9.07
C PRO A 30 5.79 12.30 7.91
N SER A 31 4.88 13.26 7.85
CA SER A 31 4.81 14.26 6.78
C SER A 31 4.63 15.65 7.36
N ALA A 32 5.47 16.59 6.95
CA ALA A 32 5.34 17.99 7.33
C ALA A 32 4.06 18.65 6.78
N THR A 33 3.42 18.06 5.76
CA THR A 33 2.22 18.59 5.11
C THR A 33 0.94 17.93 5.61
N TYR A 34 0.99 16.64 5.97
CA TYR A 34 -0.20 15.84 6.23
C TYR A 34 -0.16 15.08 7.55
N GLU A 35 0.69 15.50 8.51
CA GLU A 35 0.94 14.80 9.78
C GLU A 35 1.50 13.38 9.55
N ASP A 36 0.66 12.37 9.60
CA ASP A 36 1.02 11.03 9.13
C ASP A 36 -0.03 10.52 8.14
N THR A 37 0.45 9.97 7.05
CA THR A 37 -0.40 9.40 6.03
C THR A 37 0.11 8.04 5.60
N VAL A 38 -0.80 7.23 5.11
CA VAL A 38 -0.46 5.98 4.46
C VAL A 38 -0.70 6.11 2.95
N CYS A 39 0.12 5.43 2.17
CA CYS A 39 -0.21 5.13 0.79
C CYS A 39 -1.09 3.89 0.79
N VAL A 40 -2.24 4.00 0.17
CA VAL A 40 -3.16 2.88 -0.04
C VAL A 40 -3.13 2.55 -1.52
N ALA A 41 -3.03 1.27 -1.87
CA ALA A 41 -3.13 0.85 -3.27
C ALA A 41 -4.02 -0.39 -3.40
N GLY A 42 -4.54 -0.57 -4.59
CA GLY A 42 -5.44 -1.67 -4.88
C GLY A 42 -5.91 -1.66 -6.33
N LEU A 43 -6.98 -2.38 -6.59
CA LEU A 43 -7.57 -2.51 -7.91
C LEU A 43 -8.87 -1.74 -7.97
N ALA A 44 -9.01 -0.80 -8.91
CA ALA A 44 -10.28 -0.21 -9.22
C ALA A 44 -11.16 -1.28 -9.90
N LEU A 45 -12.33 -1.55 -9.31
CA LEU A 45 -13.29 -2.53 -9.80
C LEU A 45 -14.36 -1.89 -10.68
N ALA A 46 -14.72 -0.63 -10.39
CA ALA A 46 -15.73 0.13 -11.10
C ALA A 46 -15.47 1.64 -10.89
N PRO A 47 -15.88 2.50 -11.84
CA PRO A 47 -16.26 2.17 -13.21
C PRO A 47 -15.03 1.88 -14.08
N GLY A 48 -15.24 1.14 -15.17
CA GLY A 48 -14.24 0.83 -16.18
C GLY A 48 -13.47 -0.46 -15.93
N PRO A 49 -12.40 -0.74 -16.71
CA PRO A 49 -11.63 -1.96 -16.63
C PRO A 49 -10.83 -2.04 -15.33
N LEU A 50 -10.53 -3.27 -14.93
CA LEU A 50 -9.66 -3.57 -13.80
C LEU A 50 -8.29 -2.92 -14.01
N ARG A 51 -7.85 -2.11 -13.05
CA ARG A 51 -6.58 -1.41 -13.12
C ARG A 51 -6.03 -1.07 -11.75
N TRP A 52 -4.73 -0.86 -11.67
CA TRP A 52 -4.09 -0.33 -10.48
C TRP A 52 -4.55 1.08 -10.15
N VAL A 53 -4.74 1.33 -8.87
CA VAL A 53 -4.91 2.68 -8.31
C VAL A 53 -4.09 2.83 -7.04
N ARG A 54 -3.57 4.03 -6.84
CA ARG A 54 -2.85 4.46 -5.65
C ARG A 54 -3.59 5.65 -5.07
N LEU A 55 -4.06 5.53 -3.85
CA LEU A 55 -4.78 6.55 -3.12
C LEU A 55 -3.83 7.24 -2.13
N TYR A 56 -3.57 8.53 -2.33
CA TYR A 56 -2.70 9.32 -1.46
C TYR A 56 -3.08 10.82 -1.50
N PRO A 57 -3.05 11.53 -0.35
CA PRO A 57 -2.84 11.03 1.00
C PRO A 57 -4.11 10.38 1.59
N VAL A 58 -3.92 9.37 2.45
CA VAL A 58 -5.00 8.81 3.26
C VAL A 58 -4.61 8.95 4.73
N PRO A 59 -5.30 9.78 5.53
CA PRO A 59 -5.05 9.97 6.96
C PRO A 59 -5.63 8.79 7.77
N PHE A 60 -5.17 7.57 7.51
CA PHE A 60 -5.80 6.34 7.95
C PHE A 60 -5.92 6.22 9.47
N ARG A 61 -4.93 6.70 10.22
CA ARG A 61 -4.93 6.66 11.69
C ARG A 61 -5.99 7.59 12.29
N HIS A 62 -6.32 8.66 11.57
CA HIS A 62 -7.28 9.70 11.98
C HIS A 62 -8.70 9.44 11.45
N LEU A 63 -8.89 8.39 10.64
CA LEU A 63 -10.23 8.01 10.18
C LEU A 63 -11.10 7.56 11.35
N HIS A 64 -12.38 7.90 11.30
CA HIS A 64 -13.38 7.37 12.23
C HIS A 64 -13.48 5.84 12.08
N LYS A 65 -13.86 5.14 13.14
CA LYS A 65 -13.95 3.66 13.13
C LYS A 65 -14.82 3.11 11.99
N SER A 66 -15.91 3.80 11.65
CA SER A 66 -16.84 3.40 10.58
C SER A 66 -16.27 3.54 9.16
N THR A 67 -15.23 4.38 8.97
CA THR A 67 -14.59 4.60 7.66
C THR A 67 -13.25 3.87 7.53
N ARG A 68 -12.78 3.21 8.62
CA ARG A 68 -11.57 2.40 8.57
C ARG A 68 -11.84 1.10 7.82
N PHE A 69 -10.88 0.72 7.01
CA PHE A 69 -10.94 -0.49 6.18
C PHE A 69 -9.73 -1.40 6.42
N THR A 70 -9.91 -2.67 6.16
CA THR A 70 -8.86 -3.69 6.24
C THR A 70 -8.34 -4.03 4.85
N LYS A 71 -7.26 -4.80 4.76
CA LYS A 71 -6.81 -5.41 3.52
C LYS A 71 -7.93 -6.32 2.99
N TYR A 72 -8.11 -6.33 1.68
CA TYR A 72 -9.20 -7.00 0.95
C TYR A 72 -10.61 -6.43 1.19
N ALA A 73 -10.76 -5.28 1.82
CA ALA A 73 -12.02 -4.55 1.75
C ALA A 73 -12.21 -3.94 0.36
N VAL A 74 -13.43 -3.93 -0.13
CA VAL A 74 -13.85 -3.08 -1.23
C VAL A 74 -14.38 -1.79 -0.63
N ILE A 75 -13.75 -0.69 -0.95
CA ILE A 75 -14.18 0.64 -0.52
C ILE A 75 -14.74 1.42 -1.70
N ARG A 76 -15.69 2.31 -1.41
CA ARG A 76 -16.16 3.33 -2.33
C ARG A 76 -15.67 4.68 -1.84
N THR A 77 -15.09 5.46 -2.76
CA THR A 77 -14.53 6.76 -2.43
C THR A 77 -14.54 7.69 -3.64
N ARG A 78 -14.56 8.98 -3.37
CA ARG A 78 -14.44 10.01 -4.39
C ARG A 78 -12.98 10.38 -4.56
N VAL A 79 -12.51 10.39 -5.82
CA VAL A 79 -11.11 10.66 -6.15
C VAL A 79 -11.00 11.76 -7.21
N ALA A 80 -9.90 12.49 -7.14
CA ALA A 80 -9.51 13.52 -8.12
C ALA A 80 -8.06 13.28 -8.58
N ALA A 81 -7.65 14.00 -9.61
CA ALA A 81 -6.27 14.00 -10.07
C ALA A 81 -5.29 14.37 -8.95
N PRO A 82 -4.10 13.76 -8.88
CA PRO A 82 -3.09 14.12 -7.89
C PRO A 82 -2.55 15.53 -8.19
N ARG A 83 -2.10 16.24 -7.13
CA ARG A 83 -1.55 17.60 -7.31
C ARG A 83 -0.13 17.61 -7.86
N THR A 84 0.69 16.65 -7.42
CA THR A 84 2.15 16.64 -7.69
C THR A 84 2.70 15.27 -8.04
N ASP A 85 1.91 14.21 -7.93
CA ASP A 85 2.35 12.85 -8.24
C ASP A 85 2.10 12.55 -9.73
N PRO A 86 3.15 12.36 -10.55
CA PRO A 86 2.98 12.17 -11.99
C PRO A 86 2.61 10.74 -12.40
N ARG A 87 2.62 9.78 -11.46
CA ARG A 87 2.37 8.38 -11.76
C ARG A 87 0.93 8.16 -12.21
N ALA A 88 0.72 7.42 -13.29
CA ALA A 88 -0.58 7.26 -13.96
C ALA A 88 -1.68 6.65 -13.06
N GLU A 89 -1.31 5.78 -12.14
CA GLU A 89 -2.23 5.13 -11.19
C GLU A 89 -2.54 5.97 -9.95
N SER A 90 -1.87 7.12 -9.78
CA SER A 90 -2.03 7.95 -8.58
C SER A 90 -3.31 8.78 -8.63
N LEU A 91 -4.06 8.73 -7.55
CA LEU A 91 -5.30 9.48 -7.34
C LEU A 91 -5.29 10.09 -5.94
N ARG A 92 -5.85 11.28 -5.82
CA ARG A 92 -6.08 11.94 -4.54
C ARG A 92 -7.48 11.62 -4.01
N VAL A 93 -7.59 11.17 -2.78
CA VAL A 93 -8.90 11.06 -2.12
C VAL A 93 -9.45 12.46 -1.89
N ALA A 94 -10.64 12.73 -2.40
CA ALA A 94 -11.26 14.05 -2.32
C ALA A 94 -11.70 14.38 -0.89
N ASP A 95 -12.31 13.40 -0.22
CA ASP A 95 -12.76 13.51 1.18
C ASP A 95 -12.65 12.14 1.86
N ALA A 96 -11.69 12.01 2.74
CA ALA A 96 -11.44 10.76 3.45
C ALA A 96 -12.53 10.40 4.47
N SER A 97 -13.32 11.38 4.94
CA SER A 97 -14.43 11.15 5.87
C SER A 97 -15.62 10.45 5.19
N ARG A 98 -15.66 10.47 3.86
CA ARG A 98 -16.70 9.85 3.02
C ARG A 98 -16.30 8.52 2.41
N ILE A 99 -15.21 7.93 2.87
CA ILE A 99 -14.85 6.56 2.49
C ILE A 99 -15.92 5.61 3.06
N THR A 100 -16.48 4.77 2.20
CA THR A 100 -17.47 3.76 2.61
C THR A 100 -16.92 2.38 2.36
N VAL A 101 -16.95 1.51 3.36
CA VAL A 101 -16.65 0.09 3.19
C VAL A 101 -17.88 -0.59 2.60
N VAL A 102 -17.79 -1.03 1.37
CA VAL A 102 -18.88 -1.69 0.64
C VAL A 102 -19.03 -3.14 1.09
N ARG A 103 -17.89 -3.86 1.14
CA ARG A 103 -17.84 -5.25 1.60
C ARG A 103 -16.41 -5.68 1.92
N GLN A 104 -16.28 -6.78 2.64
CA GLN A 104 -14.99 -7.47 2.87
C GLN A 104 -14.94 -8.71 1.98
N VAL A 105 -13.80 -8.93 1.34
CA VAL A 105 -13.54 -10.14 0.56
C VAL A 105 -12.80 -11.14 1.46
N ASP A 106 -13.51 -12.10 2.03
CA ASP A 106 -12.94 -13.00 3.04
C ASP A 106 -12.40 -14.30 2.44
N ARG A 107 -13.04 -14.80 1.39
CA ARG A 107 -12.72 -16.10 0.81
C ARG A 107 -11.51 -15.99 -0.14
N TRP A 108 -10.53 -16.88 0.01
CA TRP A 108 -9.36 -16.92 -0.87
C TRP A 108 -9.71 -17.10 -2.34
N ARG A 109 -10.71 -17.90 -2.66
CA ARG A 109 -11.21 -18.09 -4.02
C ARG A 109 -11.59 -16.74 -4.65
N GLU A 110 -12.45 -15.99 -3.99
CA GLU A 110 -12.90 -14.70 -4.49
C GLU A 110 -11.75 -13.67 -4.61
N ARG A 111 -10.78 -13.70 -3.66
CA ARG A 111 -9.55 -12.88 -3.78
C ARG A 111 -8.75 -13.25 -5.02
N CYS A 112 -8.64 -14.55 -5.33
CA CYS A 112 -7.97 -15.01 -6.53
C CYS A 112 -8.71 -14.53 -7.78
N ASP A 113 -10.03 -14.69 -7.84
CA ASP A 113 -10.87 -14.28 -8.99
C ASP A 113 -10.74 -12.77 -9.30
N LEU A 114 -10.52 -11.94 -8.26
CA LEU A 114 -10.34 -10.50 -8.42
C LEU A 114 -8.90 -10.06 -8.72
N ILE A 115 -7.89 -10.81 -8.25
CA ILE A 115 -6.48 -10.36 -8.30
C ILE A 115 -5.70 -11.03 -9.43
N LEU A 116 -5.93 -12.32 -9.70
CA LEU A 116 -5.19 -13.07 -10.71
C LEU A 116 -5.39 -12.59 -12.15
N PRO A 117 -6.52 -11.94 -12.54
CA PRO A 117 -6.64 -11.33 -13.85
C PRO A 117 -5.66 -10.18 -14.12
N MET A 118 -5.04 -9.62 -13.05
CA MET A 118 -3.98 -8.63 -13.23
C MET A 118 -2.71 -9.31 -13.76
N GLU A 119 -2.14 -8.71 -14.80
CA GLU A 119 -0.90 -9.19 -15.40
C GLU A 119 0.24 -9.21 -14.39
N GLU A 120 0.92 -10.36 -14.26
CA GLU A 120 2.15 -10.47 -13.48
C GLU A 120 3.31 -9.83 -14.26
N THR A 121 4.19 -9.15 -13.55
CA THR A 121 5.41 -8.54 -14.07
C THR A 121 6.62 -9.04 -13.29
N THR A 122 7.81 -8.49 -13.58
CA THR A 122 9.03 -8.81 -12.83
C THR A 122 9.58 -7.59 -12.11
N ALA A 123 10.35 -7.80 -11.05
CA ALA A 123 11.01 -6.70 -10.35
C ALA A 123 12.04 -5.99 -11.25
N CYS A 124 12.69 -6.74 -12.13
CA CYS A 124 13.62 -6.19 -13.14
C CYS A 124 12.89 -5.32 -14.16
N ALA A 125 11.78 -5.80 -14.73
CA ALA A 125 10.98 -5.04 -15.70
C ALA A 125 10.41 -3.74 -15.10
N LEU A 126 9.86 -3.80 -13.87
CA LEU A 126 9.40 -2.60 -13.17
C LEU A 126 10.52 -1.57 -12.97
N ASN A 127 11.72 -2.03 -12.57
CA ASN A 127 12.87 -1.16 -12.39
C ASN A 127 13.36 -0.55 -13.70
N ALA A 128 13.46 -1.34 -14.76
CA ALA A 128 13.85 -0.88 -16.09
C ALA A 128 12.82 0.11 -16.65
N GLY A 129 11.53 -0.22 -16.58
CA GLY A 129 10.45 0.64 -17.06
C GLY A 129 10.45 2.02 -16.39
N THR A 130 10.56 2.09 -15.08
CA THR A 130 10.56 3.37 -14.36
C THR A 130 11.84 4.20 -14.53
N ARG A 131 12.94 3.60 -14.98
CA ARG A 131 14.15 4.32 -15.39
C ARG A 131 14.03 4.90 -16.79
N ALA A 132 13.38 4.17 -17.69
CA ALA A 132 13.18 4.57 -19.08
C ALA A 132 12.08 5.66 -19.20
N ASP A 133 10.97 5.49 -18.47
CA ASP A 133 9.83 6.40 -18.51
C ASP A 133 9.36 6.80 -17.10
N PRO A 134 9.40 8.09 -16.76
CA PRO A 134 8.85 8.62 -15.51
C PRO A 134 7.37 8.28 -15.26
N ASN A 135 6.60 8.05 -16.32
CA ASN A 135 5.18 7.76 -16.28
C ASN A 135 4.88 6.23 -16.32
N ALA A 136 5.93 5.40 -16.42
CA ALA A 136 5.75 3.96 -16.36
C ALA A 136 5.03 3.54 -15.06
N THR A 137 4.35 2.40 -15.12
CA THR A 137 3.62 1.85 -13.97
C THR A 137 4.54 1.70 -12.75
N SER A 138 4.05 2.14 -11.62
CA SER A 138 4.79 2.16 -10.35
C SER A 138 4.29 1.11 -9.34
N LEU A 139 3.33 0.30 -9.76
CA LEU A 139 2.78 -0.84 -9.03
C LEU A 139 2.83 -2.09 -9.91
N GLY A 140 3.07 -3.24 -9.29
CA GLY A 140 3.04 -4.50 -10.03
C GLY A 140 2.94 -5.71 -9.12
N ILE A 141 2.44 -6.81 -9.67
CA ILE A 141 2.42 -8.12 -9.04
C ILE A 141 3.61 -8.90 -9.56
N VAL A 142 4.47 -9.36 -8.64
CA VAL A 142 5.69 -10.10 -8.96
C VAL A 142 5.69 -11.44 -8.28
N ARG A 143 5.95 -12.51 -9.01
CA ARG A 143 6.20 -13.83 -8.44
C ARG A 143 7.65 -13.92 -7.99
N PRO A 144 7.91 -14.04 -6.67
CA PRO A 144 9.26 -14.18 -6.15
C PRO A 144 9.72 -15.63 -6.17
N HIS A 145 11.05 -15.84 -6.28
CA HIS A 145 11.71 -17.13 -6.18
C HIS A 145 12.83 -17.07 -5.14
N ASN A 146 13.11 -18.19 -4.47
CA ASN A 146 14.20 -18.31 -3.50
C ASN A 146 14.18 -17.21 -2.43
N VAL A 147 12.99 -17.00 -1.85
CA VAL A 147 12.76 -15.93 -0.89
C VAL A 147 13.39 -16.23 0.45
N THR A 148 14.07 -15.25 1.00
CA THR A 148 14.49 -15.23 2.41
C THR A 148 14.11 -13.90 3.04
N ILE A 149 13.93 -13.88 4.37
CA ILE A 149 13.66 -12.65 5.12
C ILE A 149 14.91 -12.22 5.89
N ASP A 150 15.22 -10.93 5.82
CA ASP A 150 16.30 -10.26 6.55
C ASP A 150 15.64 -9.26 7.51
N ILE A 151 15.86 -9.42 8.81
CA ILE A 151 15.26 -8.61 9.86
C ILE A 151 16.40 -7.96 10.64
N GLN A 152 16.33 -6.66 10.89
CA GLN A 152 17.39 -5.92 11.57
C GLN A 152 16.78 -4.88 12.51
N PRO A 153 17.47 -4.47 13.59
CA PRO A 153 17.08 -3.33 14.39
C PRO A 153 16.90 -2.09 13.51
N SER A 154 15.82 -1.34 13.74
CA SER A 154 15.58 -0.14 12.97
C SER A 154 16.44 1.03 13.43
N ALA A 155 16.85 1.86 12.46
CA ALA A 155 17.60 3.09 12.74
C ALA A 155 16.74 4.22 13.34
N GLY A 156 15.42 4.02 13.46
CA GLY A 156 14.50 5.05 13.94
C GLY A 156 14.12 6.09 12.88
N TRP A 157 13.50 7.17 13.32
CA TRP A 157 13.11 8.27 12.44
C TRP A 157 14.33 9.04 11.94
N SER A 158 14.37 9.33 10.66
CA SER A 158 15.35 10.28 10.12
C SER A 158 15.13 11.68 10.74
N PRO A 159 16.16 12.56 10.74
CA PRO A 159 16.00 13.93 11.26
C PRO A 159 14.85 14.73 10.61
N SER A 160 14.57 14.48 9.33
CA SER A 160 13.46 15.13 8.61
C SER A 160 12.09 14.60 9.06
N GLN A 161 11.98 13.31 9.33
CA GLN A 161 10.76 12.70 9.87
C GLN A 161 10.51 13.13 11.30
N GLN A 162 11.56 13.19 12.13
CA GLN A 162 11.45 13.67 13.51
C GLN A 162 10.96 15.12 13.55
N ARG A 163 11.53 16.01 12.73
CA ARG A 163 11.05 17.41 12.61
C ARG A 163 9.58 17.48 12.17
N ALA A 164 9.13 16.57 11.30
CA ALA A 164 7.73 16.53 10.91
C ALA A 164 6.82 16.13 12.07
N ILE A 165 7.21 15.15 12.87
CA ILE A 165 6.47 14.72 14.07
C ILE A 165 6.41 15.85 15.08
N ASP A 166 7.54 16.51 15.38
CA ASP A 166 7.63 17.59 16.37
C ASP A 166 6.80 18.81 15.95
N LYS A 167 6.79 19.13 14.65
CA LYS A 167 5.94 20.18 14.09
C LYS A 167 4.47 19.97 14.44
N TRP A 168 3.95 18.77 14.19
CA TRP A 168 2.54 18.46 14.44
C TRP A 168 2.22 18.39 15.92
N ARG A 169 3.10 17.80 16.73
CA ARG A 169 2.95 17.75 18.18
C ARG A 169 2.85 19.15 18.79
N ASN A 170 3.59 20.11 18.28
CA ASN A 170 3.56 21.49 18.76
C ASN A 170 2.34 22.29 18.25
N GLN A 171 1.69 21.86 17.18
CA GLN A 171 0.45 22.49 16.67
C GLN A 171 -0.80 22.07 17.43
N ASP A 172 -0.85 20.89 18.03
CA ASP A 172 -1.98 20.39 18.82
C ASP A 172 -2.18 21.15 20.14
N THR A 173 -1.25 22.03 20.54
CA THR A 173 -1.37 22.85 21.73
C THR A 173 -2.20 24.14 21.57
N LEU A 174 -2.63 24.45 20.35
CA LEU A 174 -3.51 25.61 20.07
C LEU A 174 -4.91 25.12 19.69
N PRO A 175 -5.94 25.32 20.53
CA PRO A 175 -7.32 24.95 20.19
C PRO A 175 -7.86 25.95 19.16
N LEU A 176 -7.54 25.76 17.90
CA LEU A 176 -8.19 26.43 16.79
C LEU A 176 -9.44 25.63 16.40
N ASN A 177 -10.59 26.16 16.77
CA ASN A 177 -11.93 25.78 16.33
C ASN A 177 -12.55 24.50 16.92
N GLY A 178 -12.68 24.35 18.26
CA GLY A 178 -13.79 23.60 18.88
C GLY A 178 -14.12 22.17 18.45
N LEU A 179 -13.42 21.60 17.47
CA LEU A 179 -13.51 20.23 17.05
C LEU A 179 -12.45 19.44 17.82
N ALA A 180 -12.90 18.61 18.75
CA ALA A 180 -12.05 17.59 19.36
C ALA A 180 -11.43 16.76 18.22
N HIS A 181 -10.19 17.05 17.84
CA HIS A 181 -9.42 16.13 17.03
C HIS A 181 -9.40 14.81 17.79
N ASN A 182 -9.90 13.75 17.20
CA ASN A 182 -9.56 12.39 17.62
C ASN A 182 -8.05 12.22 17.35
N ALA A 183 -7.23 12.84 18.18
CA ALA A 183 -5.78 12.80 18.05
C ALA A 183 -5.35 11.33 18.13
N ALA A 184 -4.88 10.81 17.02
CA ALA A 184 -4.28 9.49 17.03
C ALA A 184 -3.08 9.50 17.98
N PRO A 185 -2.81 8.44 18.74
CA PRO A 185 -1.63 8.38 19.59
C PRO A 185 -0.37 8.75 18.81
N PRO A 186 0.65 9.35 19.42
CA PRO A 186 1.89 9.72 18.73
C PRO A 186 2.44 8.56 17.91
N LEU A 187 2.87 8.85 16.68
CA LEU A 187 3.42 7.83 15.81
C LEU A 187 4.74 7.32 16.38
N LYS A 188 4.78 6.04 16.74
CA LYS A 188 5.99 5.36 17.21
C LYS A 188 6.69 4.68 16.05
N HIS A 189 8.01 4.77 16.04
CA HIS A 189 8.81 4.00 15.07
C HIS A 189 8.74 2.50 15.39
N PRO A 190 8.58 1.61 14.39
CA PRO A 190 8.69 0.18 14.62
C PRO A 190 10.13 -0.17 15.04
N PRO A 191 10.33 -1.12 15.99
CA PRO A 191 11.68 -1.47 16.47
C PRO A 191 12.56 -2.16 15.44
N LEU A 192 11.95 -2.82 14.45
CA LEU A 192 12.67 -3.60 13.45
C LEU A 192 12.29 -3.14 12.04
N ASP A 193 13.27 -3.16 11.15
CA ASP A 193 13.09 -3.11 9.71
C ASP A 193 13.24 -4.51 9.12
N ALA A 194 12.49 -4.82 8.06
CA ALA A 194 12.53 -6.11 7.41
C ALA A 194 12.60 -5.98 5.88
N TRP A 195 13.30 -6.90 5.25
CA TRP A 195 13.48 -7.01 3.80
C TRP A 195 13.25 -8.43 3.34
N TYR A 196 12.69 -8.58 2.14
CA TYR A 196 12.80 -9.82 1.41
C TYR A 196 14.00 -9.77 0.48
N LYS A 197 14.79 -10.87 0.47
CA LYS A 197 15.80 -11.16 -0.54
C LYS A 197 15.25 -12.24 -1.46
N TYR A 198 15.31 -12.05 -2.78
CA TYR A 198 14.68 -12.97 -3.73
C TYR A 198 15.20 -12.78 -5.16
N ALA A 199 14.87 -13.73 -6.03
CA ALA A 199 14.96 -13.61 -7.48
C ALA A 199 13.56 -13.39 -8.07
N CYS A 200 13.45 -12.77 -9.25
CA CYS A 200 12.23 -12.72 -10.03
C CYS A 200 12.34 -13.56 -11.31
N ALA A 201 11.24 -13.78 -12.03
CA ALA A 201 11.17 -14.63 -13.21
C ALA A 201 11.78 -13.99 -14.48
N GLU A 202 12.39 -12.80 -14.38
CA GLU A 202 13.03 -12.14 -15.54
C GLU A 202 14.21 -12.96 -16.04
N PRO A 203 14.30 -13.27 -17.35
CA PRO A 203 15.49 -13.83 -17.93
C PRO A 203 16.73 -12.96 -17.63
N GLY A 204 17.80 -13.57 -17.09
CA GLY A 204 19.01 -12.83 -16.69
C GLY A 204 18.88 -12.05 -15.38
N CYS A 205 17.83 -12.25 -14.60
CA CYS A 205 17.73 -11.67 -13.26
C CYS A 205 18.96 -12.05 -12.41
N PRO A 206 19.65 -11.07 -11.80
CA PRO A 206 20.85 -11.35 -10.99
C PRO A 206 20.52 -12.09 -9.70
N GLY A 207 19.25 -12.34 -9.37
CA GLY A 207 18.84 -13.05 -8.15
C GLY A 207 19.13 -12.32 -6.85
N ARG A 208 19.34 -11.00 -6.90
CA ARG A 208 19.84 -10.20 -5.75
C ARG A 208 18.88 -9.07 -5.36
N HIS A 209 17.58 -9.24 -5.60
CA HIS A 209 16.64 -8.26 -5.10
C HIS A 209 16.65 -8.27 -3.57
N ARG A 210 16.81 -7.09 -2.96
CA ARG A 210 16.63 -6.84 -1.53
C ARG A 210 15.70 -5.65 -1.39
N GLN A 211 14.46 -5.89 -1.01
CA GLN A 211 13.42 -4.85 -0.96
C GLN A 211 12.79 -4.79 0.42
N GLY A 212 12.70 -3.58 0.97
CA GLY A 212 12.10 -3.32 2.26
C GLY A 212 10.61 -3.62 2.26
N ILE A 213 10.13 -4.19 3.35
CA ILE A 213 8.72 -4.47 3.60
C ILE A 213 8.15 -3.25 4.28
N ILE A 214 7.22 -2.54 3.62
CA ILE A 214 6.56 -1.35 4.18
C ILE A 214 5.06 -1.57 4.35
N ASP A 215 4.64 -2.82 4.52
CA ASP A 215 3.25 -3.18 4.82
C ASP A 215 2.86 -2.69 6.23
N TRP A 216 1.70 -2.06 6.35
CA TRP A 216 1.09 -1.66 7.63
C TRP A 216 1.03 -2.82 8.63
N GLU A 217 0.72 -4.02 8.13
CA GLU A 217 0.56 -5.20 8.98
C GLU A 217 1.87 -5.58 9.67
N LEU A 218 3.04 -5.31 9.05
CA LEU A 218 4.34 -5.49 9.69
C LEU A 218 4.47 -4.61 10.94
N THR A 219 4.12 -3.34 10.83
CA THR A 219 4.14 -2.42 11.99
C THR A 219 3.14 -2.85 13.06
N ALA A 220 1.95 -3.30 12.66
CA ALA A 220 0.92 -3.75 13.58
C ALA A 220 1.33 -5.02 14.33
N VAL A 221 1.98 -5.99 13.65
CA VAL A 221 2.52 -7.22 14.27
C VAL A 221 3.61 -6.88 15.29
N GLN A 222 4.55 -6.00 14.95
CA GLN A 222 5.63 -5.59 15.86
C GLN A 222 5.07 -4.91 17.12
N ARG A 223 4.14 -3.96 16.95
CA ARG A 223 3.51 -3.27 18.07
C ARG A 223 2.79 -4.25 18.99
N ARG A 224 2.03 -5.18 18.42
CA ARG A 224 1.31 -6.19 19.21
C ARG A 224 2.26 -7.11 19.96
N ALA A 225 3.35 -7.54 19.32
CA ALA A 225 4.38 -8.35 19.97
C ALA A 225 4.98 -7.64 21.18
N GLN A 226 5.25 -6.31 21.08
CA GLN A 226 5.71 -5.51 22.21
C GLN A 226 4.66 -5.40 23.33
N GLU A 227 3.39 -5.19 22.98
CA GLU A 227 2.26 -5.12 23.93
C GLU A 227 2.05 -6.46 24.66
N ASP A 228 2.22 -7.57 23.93
CA ASP A 228 2.08 -8.94 24.47
C ASP A 228 3.34 -9.43 25.23
N GLY A 229 4.45 -8.67 25.20
CA GLY A 229 5.72 -9.02 25.84
C GLY A 229 6.44 -10.21 25.22
N VAL A 230 6.20 -10.47 23.91
CA VAL A 230 6.84 -11.57 23.17
C VAL A 230 7.96 -11.07 22.28
N ASP A 231 8.85 -11.97 21.87
CA ASP A 231 9.96 -11.66 20.97
C ASP A 231 9.42 -11.11 19.63
N VAL A 232 9.77 -9.86 19.35
CA VAL A 232 9.28 -9.14 18.17
C VAL A 232 9.85 -9.71 16.87
N GLU A 233 11.15 -10.08 16.85
CA GLU A 233 11.79 -10.65 15.66
C GLU A 233 11.20 -12.01 15.33
N GLN A 234 11.07 -12.88 16.33
CA GLN A 234 10.45 -14.19 16.16
C GLN A 234 9.02 -14.05 15.64
N ARG A 235 8.22 -13.12 16.19
CA ARG A 235 6.84 -12.89 15.76
C ARG A 235 6.76 -12.34 14.32
N VAL A 236 7.66 -11.46 13.93
CA VAL A 236 7.77 -10.96 12.55
C VAL A 236 8.13 -12.10 11.60
N ARG A 237 9.14 -12.92 11.92
CA ARG A 237 9.56 -14.06 11.11
C ARG A 237 8.42 -15.04 10.92
N GLU A 238 7.75 -15.44 12.00
CA GLU A 238 6.60 -16.34 11.97
C GLU A 238 5.51 -15.82 11.02
N ARG A 239 5.10 -14.55 11.18
CA ARG A 239 3.95 -13.99 10.44
C ARG A 239 4.28 -13.59 9.02
N PHE A 240 5.47 -13.08 8.74
CA PHE A 240 5.87 -12.56 7.43
C PHE A 240 6.73 -13.54 6.63
N TYR A 241 7.14 -14.66 7.20
CA TYR A 241 7.89 -15.68 6.48
C TYR A 241 7.28 -17.07 6.65
N ASP A 242 7.31 -17.66 7.83
CA ASP A 242 6.98 -19.07 8.04
C ASP A 242 5.52 -19.39 7.61
N VAL A 243 4.57 -18.50 7.93
CA VAL A 243 3.15 -18.68 7.57
C VAL A 243 2.88 -18.36 6.10
N MET A 244 3.49 -17.27 5.55
CA MET A 244 3.21 -16.83 4.18
C MET A 244 3.90 -17.69 3.12
N PHE A 245 5.06 -18.28 3.44
CA PHE A 245 5.87 -19.06 2.49
C PHE A 245 5.80 -20.57 2.71
N ARG A 246 4.73 -21.04 3.32
CA ARG A 246 4.45 -22.48 3.41
C ARG A 246 4.34 -23.11 2.02
N PRO A 247 4.72 -24.40 1.87
CA PRO A 247 4.68 -25.09 0.58
C PRO A 247 3.30 -25.14 -0.09
N ASP A 248 2.23 -25.06 0.71
CA ASP A 248 0.85 -25.06 0.23
C ASP A 248 0.36 -23.68 -0.25
N ARG A 249 1.25 -22.67 -0.31
CA ARG A 249 0.94 -21.29 -0.67
C ARG A 249 1.62 -20.88 -1.96
N GLN A 250 0.95 -20.00 -2.72
CA GLN A 250 1.53 -19.35 -3.89
C GLN A 250 1.67 -17.86 -3.61
N GLN A 251 2.92 -17.42 -3.43
CA GLN A 251 3.21 -16.05 -3.06
C GLN A 251 3.34 -15.16 -4.29
N ARG A 252 2.82 -13.93 -4.15
CA ARG A 252 3.06 -12.82 -5.07
C ARG A 252 3.33 -11.56 -4.26
N PHE A 253 4.39 -10.87 -4.60
CA PHE A 253 4.67 -9.56 -4.03
C PHE A 253 3.90 -8.48 -4.79
N ILE A 254 3.28 -7.58 -4.07
CA ILE A 254 2.80 -6.33 -4.62
C ILE A 254 3.91 -5.31 -4.37
N LEU A 255 4.58 -4.92 -5.45
CA LEU A 255 5.68 -3.97 -5.41
C LEU A 255 5.18 -2.57 -5.75
N GLY A 256 5.85 -1.58 -5.18
CA GLY A 256 5.63 -0.19 -5.55
C GLY A 256 6.82 0.69 -5.22
N ASN A 257 6.97 1.77 -5.96
CA ASN A 257 8.06 2.72 -5.78
C ASN A 257 7.62 4.02 -5.09
N ASN A 258 8.59 4.88 -4.83
CA ASN A 258 8.37 6.22 -4.28
C ASN A 258 8.20 7.24 -5.41
N ALA A 259 7.35 8.26 -5.20
CA ALA A 259 7.13 9.35 -6.17
C ALA A 259 8.36 10.23 -6.42
N ARG A 260 9.32 10.29 -5.48
CA ARG A 260 10.52 11.11 -5.61
C ARG A 260 11.37 10.64 -6.79
N ALA A 261 11.74 11.54 -7.69
CA ALA A 261 12.52 11.22 -8.88
C ALA A 261 13.79 10.40 -8.58
N SER A 262 14.55 10.76 -7.53
CA SER A 262 15.76 10.06 -7.12
C SER A 262 15.53 8.64 -6.58
N LYS A 263 14.28 8.27 -6.29
CA LYS A 263 13.91 6.96 -5.71
C LYS A 263 12.96 6.16 -6.61
N ARG A 264 12.69 6.61 -7.83
CA ARG A 264 11.75 5.92 -8.75
C ARG A 264 12.17 4.50 -9.08
N GLY A 265 13.45 4.24 -9.24
CA GLY A 265 13.99 2.90 -9.45
C GLY A 265 14.04 2.02 -8.19
N SER A 266 13.66 2.56 -7.01
CA SER A 266 13.66 1.82 -5.76
C SER A 266 12.26 1.33 -5.44
N PHE A 267 12.04 0.03 -5.60
CA PHE A 267 10.79 -0.62 -5.25
C PHE A 267 10.86 -1.21 -3.84
N SER A 268 9.73 -1.20 -3.15
CA SER A 268 9.51 -1.86 -1.87
C SER A 268 8.40 -2.90 -1.99
N VAL A 269 8.40 -3.91 -1.13
CA VAL A 269 7.29 -4.82 -0.96
C VAL A 269 6.22 -4.11 -0.13
N LEU A 270 5.14 -3.74 -0.79
CA LEU A 270 4.01 -3.04 -0.17
C LEU A 270 3.07 -4.03 0.52
N SER A 271 2.99 -5.25 0.00
CA SER A 271 2.13 -6.31 0.50
C SER A 271 2.53 -7.66 -0.09
N VAL A 272 2.12 -8.73 0.58
CA VAL A 272 2.20 -10.10 0.06
C VAL A 272 0.78 -10.64 -0.15
N PHE A 273 0.52 -11.15 -1.35
CA PHE A 273 -0.64 -11.97 -1.66
C PHE A 273 -0.19 -13.43 -1.66
N TRP A 274 -0.76 -14.26 -0.79
CA TRP A 274 -0.27 -15.61 -0.50
C TRP A 274 -1.42 -16.65 -0.39
N PRO A 275 -2.23 -16.79 -1.46
CA PRO A 275 -3.36 -17.72 -1.46
C PRO A 275 -2.89 -19.18 -1.33
N PRO A 276 -3.76 -20.06 -0.77
CA PRO A 276 -3.59 -21.51 -0.90
C PRO A 276 -3.49 -21.90 -2.39
N ALA A 277 -2.60 -22.84 -2.72
CA ALA A 277 -2.46 -23.35 -4.09
C ALA A 277 -3.78 -23.85 -4.67
N LYS A 278 -4.59 -24.53 -3.83
CA LYS A 278 -5.94 -24.97 -4.20
C LYS A 278 -6.84 -23.80 -4.64
N ALA A 279 -6.84 -22.67 -3.92
CA ALA A 279 -7.67 -21.53 -4.27
C ALA A 279 -7.27 -20.90 -5.61
N VAL A 280 -5.98 -20.95 -5.94
CA VAL A 280 -5.46 -20.51 -7.25
C VAL A 280 -5.94 -21.45 -8.35
N SER A 281 -5.80 -22.78 -8.19
CA SER A 281 -6.29 -23.75 -9.16
C SER A 281 -7.79 -23.64 -9.38
N ASP A 282 -8.56 -23.51 -8.29
CA ASP A 282 -10.02 -23.41 -8.36
C ASP A 282 -10.46 -22.11 -9.10
N SER A 283 -9.69 -21.02 -9.01
CA SER A 283 -9.95 -19.77 -9.72
C SER A 283 -9.62 -19.89 -11.22
N LEU A 284 -8.49 -20.49 -11.57
CA LEU A 284 -8.07 -20.63 -12.97
C LEU A 284 -8.94 -21.63 -13.76
N ASN A 285 -9.44 -22.69 -13.13
CA ASN A 285 -10.29 -23.71 -13.78
C ASN A 285 -11.69 -23.20 -14.19
N VAL A 286 -12.08 -21.99 -13.81
CA VAL A 286 -13.37 -21.38 -14.22
C VAL A 286 -13.21 -20.45 -15.42
N LEU A 287 -11.98 -20.10 -15.75
CA LEU A 287 -11.65 -19.23 -16.90
C LEU A 287 -11.52 -20.03 -18.21
N PHE A 288 -11.64 -21.35 -18.16
CA PHE A 288 -11.65 -22.29 -19.28
C PHE A 288 -12.92 -23.15 -19.22
#